data_9e29f6582f9a72f29be3ed3f1eed95c4
#
_entry.id   9e29f6582f9a72f29be3ed3f1eed95c4
#
_cell.length_a   1.000
_cell.length_b   1.000
_cell.length_c   1.000
_cell.angle_alpha   90.00
_cell.angle_beta   90.00
_cell.angle_gamma   90.00
#
_symmetry.space_group_name_H-M   'P 1'
#
loop_
_entity.id
_entity.type
_entity.pdbx_description
1 polymer ?
#
loop_
_entity_poly.entity_id
_entity_poly.type
_entity_poly.pdbx_seq_one_letter_code
_entity_poly.pdbx_strand_id
1 'polypeptide(L)'
;MVTALSILFSSMMLGGALGHIVAPEFYAGLIPEPIPEALANGFAVLIEGTIGIGLLIPRHRARAGLAFAVLMIGFMPLHIWDALKAAPMVGSHTAAAIRLVVQVLLIAGGVAIFRARQQDTP
;
A
#
# COMPACT_ATOMS: atom_id res chain seq x y z
N MET A 1 14.56 -14.36 1.82
CA MET A 1 13.11 -14.09 2.00
C MET A 1 12.83 -12.59 2.11
N VAL A 2 13.38 -11.87 3.07
CA VAL A 2 13.14 -10.42 3.28
C VAL A 2 13.44 -9.56 2.05
N THR A 3 14.55 -9.81 1.36
CA THR A 3 14.91 -9.06 0.13
C THR A 3 13.87 -9.26 -0.98
N ALA A 4 13.39 -10.48 -1.19
CA ALA A 4 12.38 -10.75 -2.21
C ALA A 4 11.04 -10.04 -1.88
N LEU A 5 10.59 -10.08 -0.62
CA LEU A 5 9.41 -9.34 -0.17
C LEU A 5 9.60 -7.83 -0.34
N SER A 6 10.78 -7.32 -0.03
CA SER A 6 11.08 -5.89 -0.17
C SER A 6 11.05 -5.44 -1.63
N ILE A 7 11.56 -6.25 -2.55
CA ILE A 7 11.49 -5.97 -3.98
C ILE A 7 10.03 -6.02 -4.47
N LEU A 8 9.28 -7.05 -4.07
CA LEU A 8 7.86 -7.17 -4.44
C LEU A 8 7.06 -5.96 -3.97
N PHE A 9 7.18 -5.58 -2.70
CA PHE A 9 6.44 -4.46 -2.12
C PHE A 9 6.92 -3.11 -2.67
N SER A 10 8.21 -2.98 -2.96
CA SER A 10 8.73 -1.80 -3.66
C SER A 10 8.11 -1.67 -5.05
N SER A 11 8.05 -2.76 -5.82
CA SER A 11 7.45 -2.75 -7.15
C SER A 11 5.96 -2.37 -7.10
N MET A 12 5.23 -2.86 -6.09
CA MET A 12 3.84 -2.45 -5.85
C MET A 12 3.73 -0.95 -5.57
N MET A 13 4.54 -0.44 -4.64
CA MET A 13 4.49 0.97 -4.25
C MET A 13 4.89 1.91 -5.39
N LEU A 14 5.97 1.60 -6.09
CA LEU A 14 6.41 2.41 -7.23
C LEU A 14 5.43 2.33 -8.41
N GLY A 15 4.83 1.15 -8.64
CA GLY A 15 3.76 0.97 -9.62
C GLY A 15 2.51 1.76 -9.27
N GLY A 16 2.10 1.77 -8.00
CA GLY A 16 0.99 2.58 -7.49
C GLY A 16 1.27 4.07 -7.66
N ALA A 17 2.43 4.54 -7.20
CA ALA A 17 2.85 5.94 -7.35
C ALA A 17 2.83 6.38 -8.83
N LEU A 18 3.33 5.54 -9.75
CA LEU A 18 3.25 5.80 -11.18
C LEU A 18 1.80 5.84 -11.66
N GLY A 19 0.96 4.90 -11.21
CA GLY A 19 -0.47 4.86 -11.53
C GLY A 19 -1.19 6.16 -11.15
N HIS A 20 -0.92 6.70 -9.98
CA HIS A 20 -1.47 7.99 -9.52
C HIS A 20 -1.04 9.19 -10.40
N ILE A 21 0.07 9.07 -11.14
CA ILE A 21 0.53 10.09 -12.09
C ILE A 21 -0.13 9.90 -13.45
N VAL A 22 -0.13 8.67 -13.98
CA VAL A 22 -0.48 8.42 -15.39
C VAL A 22 -1.97 8.10 -15.61
N ALA A 23 -2.66 7.65 -14.57
CA ALA A 23 -4.08 7.27 -14.62
C ALA A 23 -4.78 7.56 -13.28
N PRO A 24 -4.79 8.82 -12.80
CA PRO A 24 -5.37 9.19 -11.50
C PRO A 24 -6.86 8.85 -11.39
N GLU A 25 -7.58 8.82 -12.50
CA GLU A 25 -9.01 8.47 -12.56
C GLU A 25 -9.31 7.05 -12.04
N PHE A 26 -8.34 6.14 -12.10
CA PHE A 26 -8.50 4.79 -11.53
C PHE A 26 -8.71 4.80 -10.01
N TYR A 27 -8.25 5.84 -9.33
CA TYR A 27 -8.31 5.95 -7.87
C TYR A 27 -9.46 6.83 -7.39
N ALA A 28 -10.12 7.58 -8.29
CA ALA A 28 -11.17 8.53 -7.95
C ALA A 28 -12.30 7.91 -7.11
N GLY A 29 -12.70 6.68 -7.43
CA GLY A 29 -13.75 5.95 -6.69
C GLY A 29 -13.38 5.53 -5.27
N LEU A 30 -12.11 5.64 -4.87
CA LEU A 30 -11.61 5.35 -3.52
C LEU A 30 -11.35 6.62 -2.70
N ILE A 31 -11.43 7.81 -3.32
CA ILE A 31 -11.21 9.09 -2.64
C ILE A 31 -12.55 9.57 -2.07
N PRO A 32 -12.67 9.66 -0.72
CA PRO A 32 -13.90 10.16 -0.10
C PRO A 32 -14.10 11.66 -0.37
N GLU A 33 -15.34 12.06 -0.64
CA GLU A 33 -15.67 13.48 -0.60
C GLU A 33 -15.55 14.03 0.85
N PRO A 34 -15.07 15.25 1.07
CA PRO A 34 -14.76 16.31 0.11
C PRO A 34 -13.25 16.44 -0.24
N ILE A 35 -12.48 15.33 -0.24
CA ILE A 35 -11.03 15.40 -0.50
C ILE A 35 -10.78 15.70 -2.00
N PRO A 36 -10.04 16.77 -2.35
CA PRO A 36 -9.67 17.02 -3.74
C PRO A 36 -8.80 15.90 -4.31
N GLU A 37 -9.19 15.34 -5.46
CA GLU A 37 -8.49 14.22 -6.10
C GLU A 37 -7.00 14.53 -6.35
N ALA A 38 -6.67 15.74 -6.77
CA ALA A 38 -5.29 16.15 -7.02
C ALA A 38 -4.41 16.07 -5.75
N LEU A 39 -4.99 16.44 -4.59
CA LEU A 39 -4.27 16.33 -3.31
C LEU A 39 -4.10 14.88 -2.91
N ALA A 40 -5.15 14.06 -3.01
CA ALA A 40 -5.09 12.64 -2.68
C ALA A 40 -4.05 11.91 -3.54
N ASN A 41 -4.09 12.11 -4.85
CA ASN A 41 -3.12 11.52 -5.78
C ASN A 41 -1.69 12.02 -5.51
N GLY A 42 -1.50 13.33 -5.26
CA GLY A 42 -0.20 13.91 -4.93
C GLY A 42 0.40 13.31 -3.65
N PHE A 43 -0.39 13.16 -2.58
CA PHE A 43 0.04 12.50 -1.35
C PHE A 43 0.37 11.02 -1.57
N ALA A 44 -0.43 10.31 -2.35
CA ALA A 44 -0.17 8.91 -2.67
C ALA A 44 1.18 8.75 -3.39
N VAL A 45 1.46 9.56 -4.41
CA VAL A 45 2.74 9.57 -5.13
C VAL A 45 3.92 9.75 -4.17
N LEU A 46 3.84 10.74 -3.27
CA LEU A 46 4.92 11.03 -2.32
C LEU A 46 5.13 9.89 -1.32
N ILE A 47 4.06 9.39 -0.73
CA ILE A 47 4.13 8.35 0.31
C ILE A 47 4.55 7.02 -0.31
N GLU A 48 3.90 6.58 -1.36
CA GLU A 48 4.19 5.31 -2.03
C GLU A 48 5.57 5.33 -2.68
N GLY A 49 5.94 6.42 -3.34
CA GLY A 49 7.26 6.59 -3.93
C GLY A 49 8.36 6.54 -2.87
N THR A 50 8.19 7.23 -1.74
CA THR A 50 9.17 7.23 -0.64
C THR A 50 9.31 5.85 -0.01
N ILE A 51 8.21 5.16 0.27
CA ILE A 51 8.22 3.81 0.82
C ILE A 51 8.84 2.84 -0.17
N GLY A 52 8.46 2.90 -1.45
CA GLY A 52 8.98 2.04 -2.50
C GLY A 52 10.49 2.15 -2.64
N ILE A 53 11.03 3.37 -2.71
CA ILE A 53 12.48 3.60 -2.74
C ILE A 53 13.14 3.11 -1.45
N GLY A 54 12.55 3.40 -0.30
CA GLY A 54 13.08 3.00 1.02
C GLY A 54 13.20 1.50 1.17
N LEU A 55 12.28 0.71 0.61
CA LEU A 55 12.33 -0.76 0.62
C LEU A 55 13.52 -1.34 -0.18
N LEU A 56 13.97 -0.65 -1.22
CA LEU A 56 15.14 -1.05 -2.01
C LEU A 56 16.48 -0.76 -1.32
N ILE A 57 16.52 0.25 -0.45
CA ILE A 57 17.74 0.68 0.21
C ILE A 57 17.93 -0.13 1.50
N PRO A 58 18.97 -1.01 1.60
CA PRO A 58 19.14 -1.91 2.74
C PRO A 58 19.08 -1.23 4.11
N ARG A 59 19.73 -0.08 4.27
CA ARG A 59 19.77 0.68 5.54
C ARG A 59 18.39 1.24 5.95
N HIS A 60 17.46 1.46 5.00
CA HIS A 60 16.15 2.02 5.26
C HIS A 60 15.05 0.98 5.24
N ARG A 61 15.32 -0.23 4.75
CA ARG A 61 14.37 -1.31 4.49
C ARG A 61 13.45 -1.61 5.67
N ALA A 62 14.00 -1.72 6.88
CA ALA A 62 13.18 -2.00 8.07
C ALA A 62 12.15 -0.90 8.35
N ARG A 63 12.59 0.37 8.33
CA ARG A 63 11.68 1.51 8.55
C ARG A 63 10.65 1.63 7.43
N ALA A 64 11.07 1.39 6.18
CA ALA A 64 10.17 1.39 5.03
C ALA A 64 9.17 0.23 5.11
N GLY A 65 9.56 -0.95 5.60
CA GLY A 65 8.65 -2.07 5.86
C GLY A 65 7.58 -1.73 6.91
N LEU A 66 7.97 -1.04 7.98
CA LEU A 66 7.02 -0.55 8.97
C LEU A 66 6.09 0.52 8.38
N ALA A 67 6.63 1.49 7.64
CA ALA A 67 5.84 2.52 6.96
C ALA A 67 4.85 1.91 5.95
N PHE A 68 5.27 0.88 5.21
CA PHE A 68 4.40 0.11 4.34
C PHE A 68 3.25 -0.54 5.12
N ALA A 69 3.54 -1.23 6.23
CA ALA A 69 2.49 -1.84 7.04
C ALA A 69 1.50 -0.81 7.59
N VAL A 70 1.99 0.34 8.06
CA VAL A 70 1.14 1.45 8.55
C VAL A 70 0.27 2.01 7.42
N LEU A 71 0.82 2.20 6.22
CA LEU A 71 0.05 2.64 5.05
C LEU A 71 -1.04 1.63 4.69
N MET A 72 -0.72 0.34 4.68
CA MET A 72 -1.70 -0.73 4.41
C MET A 72 -2.81 -0.76 5.47
N ILE A 73 -2.50 -0.53 6.75
CA ILE A 73 -3.50 -0.37 7.82
C ILE A 73 -4.38 0.86 7.52
N GLY A 74 -3.78 1.97 7.09
CA GLY A 74 -4.52 3.19 6.73
C GLY A 74 -5.49 2.99 5.56
N PHE A 75 -5.16 2.12 4.61
CA PHE A 75 -6.05 1.78 3.50
C PHE A 75 -7.18 0.81 3.87
N MET A 76 -7.06 0.09 4.97
CA MET A 76 -8.06 -0.91 5.38
C MET A 76 -9.48 -0.33 5.50
N PRO A 77 -9.71 0.83 6.15
CA PRO A 77 -11.04 1.44 6.20
C PRO A 77 -11.63 1.72 4.81
N LEU A 78 -10.81 2.19 3.86
CA LEU A 78 -11.25 2.47 2.48
C LEU A 78 -11.65 1.19 1.75
N HIS A 79 -10.90 0.12 1.93
CA HIS A 79 -11.21 -1.17 1.31
C HIS A 79 -12.45 -1.82 1.94
N ILE A 80 -12.65 -1.69 3.25
CA ILE A 80 -13.87 -2.15 3.91
C ILE A 80 -15.07 -1.35 3.41
N TRP A 81 -14.96 -0.02 3.36
CA TRP A 81 -16.01 0.85 2.84
C TRP A 81 -16.39 0.50 1.40
N ASP A 82 -15.39 0.31 0.52
CA ASP A 82 -15.64 -0.10 -0.86
C ASP A 82 -16.32 -1.48 -0.95
N ALA A 83 -15.91 -2.44 -0.12
CA ALA A 83 -16.50 -3.77 -0.08
C ALA A 83 -17.98 -3.77 0.36
N LEU A 84 -18.41 -2.75 1.12
CA LEU A 84 -19.79 -2.58 1.58
C LEU A 84 -20.68 -1.83 0.60
N LYS A 85 -20.13 -1.24 -0.47
CA LYS A 85 -20.91 -0.59 -1.52
C LYS A 85 -21.77 -1.60 -2.27
N ALA A 86 -22.90 -1.16 -2.80
CA ALA A 86 -23.76 -1.99 -3.67
C ALA A 86 -23.00 -2.49 -4.92
N ALA A 87 -22.08 -1.68 -5.45
CA ALA A 87 -21.18 -2.03 -6.54
C ALA A 87 -19.74 -1.69 -6.12
N PRO A 88 -18.96 -2.65 -5.61
CA PRO A 88 -17.55 -2.43 -5.28
C PRO A 88 -16.73 -2.05 -6.51
N MET A 89 -15.76 -1.16 -6.34
CA MET A 89 -14.90 -0.67 -7.43
C MET A 89 -14.12 -1.79 -8.12
N VAL A 90 -13.77 -2.85 -7.38
CA VAL A 90 -13.09 -4.04 -7.95
C VAL A 90 -14.03 -4.99 -8.71
N GLY A 91 -15.28 -4.60 -8.97
CA GLY A 91 -16.22 -5.28 -9.85
C GLY A 91 -17.12 -6.33 -9.17
N SER A 92 -16.75 -6.89 -8.02
CA SER A 92 -17.57 -7.86 -7.28
C SER A 92 -17.27 -7.90 -5.79
N HIS A 93 -18.24 -8.32 -4.98
CA HIS A 93 -18.03 -8.53 -3.54
C HIS A 93 -17.01 -9.64 -3.25
N THR A 94 -16.92 -10.67 -4.10
CA THR A 94 -15.88 -11.70 -3.97
C THR A 94 -14.48 -11.11 -4.18
N ALA A 95 -14.28 -10.30 -5.20
CA ALA A 95 -13.01 -9.62 -5.44
C ALA A 95 -12.67 -8.64 -4.31
N ALA A 96 -13.66 -7.92 -3.76
CA ALA A 96 -13.48 -7.05 -2.61
C ALA A 96 -13.06 -7.83 -1.35
N ALA A 97 -13.67 -8.99 -1.08
CA ALA A 97 -13.29 -9.86 0.03
C ALA A 97 -11.86 -10.41 -0.14
N ILE A 98 -11.48 -10.85 -1.34
CA ILE A 98 -10.11 -11.28 -1.64
C ILE A 98 -9.13 -10.14 -1.39
N ARG A 99 -9.47 -8.92 -1.81
CA ARG A 99 -8.63 -7.73 -1.57
C ARG A 99 -8.39 -7.48 -0.08
N LEU A 100 -9.39 -7.67 0.78
CA LEU A 100 -9.22 -7.53 2.23
C LEU A 100 -8.27 -8.58 2.80
N VAL A 101 -8.36 -9.83 2.34
CA VAL A 101 -7.42 -10.90 2.74
C VAL A 101 -6.00 -10.55 2.30
N VAL A 102 -5.83 -10.12 1.05
CA VAL A 102 -4.52 -9.67 0.52
C VAL A 102 -3.98 -8.51 1.35
N GLN A 103 -4.84 -7.55 1.75
CA GLN A 103 -4.44 -6.43 2.58
C GLN A 103 -3.84 -6.87 3.92
N VAL A 104 -4.46 -7.86 4.58
CA VAL A 104 -3.93 -8.44 5.83
C VAL A 104 -2.56 -9.08 5.60
N LEU A 105 -2.38 -9.82 4.49
CA LEU A 105 -1.10 -10.43 4.14
C LEU A 105 -0.02 -9.38 3.85
N LEU A 106 -0.37 -8.28 3.21
CA LEU A 106 0.54 -7.16 2.96
C LEU A 106 1.00 -6.52 4.29
N ILE A 107 0.07 -6.28 5.21
CA ILE A 107 0.39 -5.77 6.56
C ILE A 107 1.37 -6.72 7.26
N ALA A 108 1.07 -8.02 7.28
CA ALA A 108 1.93 -9.03 7.90
C ALA A 108 3.32 -9.06 7.25
N GLY A 109 3.40 -8.96 5.92
CA GLY A 109 4.66 -8.91 5.18
C GLY A 109 5.50 -7.68 5.51
N GLY A 110 4.88 -6.49 5.62
CA GLY A 110 5.55 -5.26 6.03
C GLY A 110 6.12 -5.35 7.44
N VAL A 111 5.35 -5.92 8.38
CA VAL A 111 5.81 -6.19 9.75
C VAL A 111 6.95 -7.20 9.76
N ALA A 112 6.90 -8.24 8.92
CA ALA A 112 7.97 -9.24 8.81
C ALA A 112 9.29 -8.60 8.34
N ILE A 113 9.23 -7.70 7.34
CA ILE A 113 10.40 -6.93 6.88
C ILE A 113 10.99 -6.08 8.01
N PHE A 114 10.14 -5.42 8.79
CA PHE A 114 10.57 -4.61 9.93
C PHE A 114 11.27 -5.45 11.00
N ARG A 115 10.66 -6.56 11.41
CA ARG A 115 11.17 -7.43 12.50
C ARG A 115 12.46 -8.16 12.14
N ALA A 116 12.61 -8.59 10.90
CA ALA A 116 13.76 -9.37 10.47
C ALA A 116 15.10 -8.65 10.72
N ARG A 117 15.11 -7.31 10.64
CA ARG A 117 16.36 -6.56 10.87
C ARG A 117 16.62 -6.22 12.33
N GLN A 118 15.63 -6.33 13.21
CA GLN A 118 15.87 -6.18 14.65
C GLN A 118 16.58 -7.40 15.25
N GLN A 119 16.53 -8.54 14.55
CA GLN A 119 17.21 -9.77 14.96
C GLN A 119 18.68 -9.81 14.52
N ASP A 120 19.08 -8.95 13.56
CA ASP A 120 20.45 -8.86 13.05
C ASP A 120 21.31 -7.79 13.78
N THR A 121 20.75 -7.12 14.79
CA THR A 121 21.47 -6.13 15.60
C THR A 121 21.92 -6.81 16.90
N PRO A 122 23.23 -6.96 17.12
CA PRO A 122 23.78 -7.59 18.34
C PRO A 122 23.46 -6.78 19.59
#